data_a8fa1b294f0453e19485fa0b01e585b1
#
_entry.id   a8fa1b294f0453e19485fa0b01e585b1
#
_cell.length_a   1.000
_cell.length_b   1.000
_cell.length_c   1.000
_cell.angle_alpha   90.00
_cell.angle_beta   90.00
_cell.angle_gamma   90.00
#
_symmetry.space_group_name_H-M   'P 1'
#
loop_
_entity.id
_entity.type
_entity.pdbx_description
1 polymer ?
#
loop_
_entity_poly.entity_id
_entity_poly.type
_entity_poly.pdbx_seq_one_letter_code
_entity_poly.pdbx_strand_id
1 'polypeptide(L)'
;MKESYSEDREKSKSKIALTVWNYLIIVCIVTAFFTAIYNKSSGLVDNLFVLPIAYFVSLCFSRKAFRKQPGLALIIIEVTMFCRFIMIPILYALTDNYSGVRISSQLNEAVWYMAYEEIAVGAIMHFWSSIVHKQSSLDRNTETEEKFVRPLTVTIILFWFFIIAVNSKLRGYLFNFSLLTRSEMGITGYITTQEYYSDIPGIYKVFFHIGLLVLFTVLIDLIARYVTTKWIKVLFLGLICVGFISSMWTSGFSVSRWNMLIAVIVSAYALIRVFPNKTKAIVTIGIVGILMVVLMGSVLKIMSFGETNVKVSDATGKYFTAEYFDEYFEGITPVANGMVTAEQYNNERGLAGILVDCFFNFPYAIKILGLSDFKTATSYFQSSVGRADFIIPVITESVMQFGKILSPLYSCIIVWLALWVDLKRSRSRTLYRRLFYTVIVFWLSLFMAVSTNVIEANIWYAVIGIWLIALEEKFRFTISHRLR
;
A
#
# COMPACT_ATOMS: atom_id res chain seq x y z
N MET A 1 -16.22 14.98 32.65
CA MET A 1 -16.15 15.87 31.47
C MET A 1 -15.28 15.30 30.31
N LYS A 2 -14.09 14.70 30.58
CA LYS A 2 -13.25 14.06 29.52
C LYS A 2 -13.91 12.80 28.91
N GLU A 3 -14.60 11.99 29.67
CA GLU A 3 -15.26 10.76 29.19
C GLU A 3 -16.45 11.06 28.26
N SER A 4 -17.30 12.03 28.62
CA SER A 4 -18.44 12.44 27.79
C SER A 4 -17.96 12.99 26.42
N TYR A 5 -16.87 13.75 26.39
CA TYR A 5 -16.30 14.28 25.14
C TYR A 5 -15.71 13.19 24.23
N SER A 6 -15.15 12.12 24.80
CA SER A 6 -14.64 10.97 24.04
C SER A 6 -15.76 10.14 23.42
N GLU A 7 -16.86 9.96 24.14
CA GLU A 7 -18.01 9.19 23.70
C GLU A 7 -18.78 9.86 22.57
N ASP A 8 -18.95 11.20 22.64
CA ASP A 8 -19.55 11.99 21.58
C ASP A 8 -18.73 11.99 20.31
N ARG A 9 -17.40 12.01 20.43
CA ARG A 9 -16.49 11.93 19.29
C ARG A 9 -16.53 10.57 18.61
N GLU A 10 -16.65 9.48 19.35
CA GLU A 10 -16.80 8.14 18.80
C GLU A 10 -18.16 7.94 18.11
N LYS A 11 -19.24 8.43 18.70
CA LYS A 11 -20.58 8.43 18.08
C LYS A 11 -20.60 9.23 16.77
N SER A 12 -19.94 10.40 16.74
CA SER A 12 -19.83 11.24 15.53
C SER A 12 -19.06 10.52 14.41
N LYS A 13 -17.95 9.86 14.71
CA LYS A 13 -17.16 9.11 13.70
C LYS A 13 -17.96 7.94 13.13
N SER A 14 -18.64 7.19 13.97
CA SER A 14 -19.51 6.08 13.54
C SER A 14 -20.64 6.56 12.62
N LYS A 15 -21.22 7.73 12.90
CA LYS A 15 -22.27 8.33 12.08
C LYS A 15 -21.75 8.73 10.69
N ILE A 16 -20.58 9.37 10.62
CA ILE A 16 -19.94 9.74 9.34
C ILE A 16 -19.63 8.49 8.50
N ALA A 17 -19.03 7.47 9.13
CA ALA A 17 -18.69 6.22 8.44
C ALA A 17 -19.94 5.52 7.87
N LEU A 18 -21.03 5.50 8.61
CA LEU A 18 -22.30 4.93 8.14
C LEU A 18 -22.90 5.76 7.00
N THR A 19 -22.75 7.07 7.04
CA THR A 19 -23.19 7.94 5.95
C THR A 19 -22.41 7.64 4.67
N VAL A 20 -21.08 7.53 4.75
CA VAL A 20 -20.23 7.14 3.61
C VAL A 20 -20.64 5.78 3.06
N TRP A 21 -20.86 4.79 3.94
CA TRP A 21 -21.34 3.47 3.56
C TRP A 21 -22.67 3.52 2.78
N ASN A 22 -23.64 4.32 3.23
CA ASN A 22 -24.91 4.48 2.52
C ASN A 22 -24.72 5.08 1.11
N TYR A 23 -23.82 6.09 0.95
CA TYR A 23 -23.49 6.63 -0.34
C TYR A 23 -22.85 5.60 -1.27
N LEU A 24 -21.92 4.79 -0.77
CA LEU A 24 -21.29 3.72 -1.55
C LEU A 24 -22.33 2.71 -2.05
N ILE A 25 -23.30 2.32 -1.24
CA ILE A 25 -24.40 1.44 -1.66
C ILE A 25 -25.19 2.04 -2.82
N ILE A 26 -25.55 3.34 -2.73
CA ILE A 26 -26.28 4.01 -3.80
C ILE A 26 -25.44 4.05 -5.08
N VAL A 27 -24.15 4.37 -4.97
CA VAL A 27 -23.22 4.39 -6.12
C VAL A 27 -23.12 3.02 -6.77
N CYS A 28 -23.03 1.93 -6.00
CA CYS A 28 -23.01 0.57 -6.55
C CYS A 28 -24.26 0.26 -7.38
N ILE A 29 -25.44 0.59 -6.85
CA ILE A 29 -26.72 0.34 -7.54
C ILE A 29 -26.79 1.16 -8.84
N VAL A 30 -26.47 2.46 -8.77
CA VAL A 30 -26.49 3.35 -9.95
C VAL A 30 -25.49 2.86 -11.00
N THR A 31 -24.28 2.47 -10.60
CA THR A 31 -23.26 1.96 -11.52
C THR A 31 -23.67 0.65 -12.14
N ALA A 32 -24.27 -0.28 -11.38
CA ALA A 32 -24.77 -1.54 -11.92
C ALA A 32 -25.84 -1.32 -13.01
N PHE A 33 -26.81 -0.43 -12.75
CA PHE A 33 -27.81 -0.06 -13.76
C PHE A 33 -27.18 0.64 -14.98
N PHE A 34 -26.25 1.57 -14.74
CA PHE A 34 -25.57 2.28 -15.81
C PHE A 34 -24.81 1.30 -16.73
N THR A 35 -24.00 0.41 -16.17
CA THR A 35 -23.19 -0.53 -16.94
C THR A 35 -24.04 -1.64 -17.59
N ALA A 36 -25.20 -1.98 -17.04
CA ALA A 36 -26.12 -2.90 -17.67
C ALA A 36 -26.86 -2.33 -18.89
N ILE A 37 -27.20 -1.02 -18.85
CA ILE A 37 -27.97 -0.35 -19.91
C ILE A 37 -27.03 0.27 -20.96
N TYR A 38 -25.94 0.91 -20.49
CA TYR A 38 -25.01 1.65 -21.32
C TYR A 38 -23.64 0.99 -21.29
N ASN A 39 -23.44 0.02 -22.16
CA ASN A 39 -22.17 -0.70 -22.31
C ASN A 39 -21.68 -0.63 -23.77
N LYS A 40 -20.81 0.32 -24.09
CA LYS A 40 -20.20 0.42 -25.41
C LYS A 40 -19.24 -0.72 -25.71
N SER A 41 -18.72 -1.37 -24.68
CA SER A 41 -17.85 -2.54 -24.81
C SER A 41 -18.62 -3.87 -24.98
N SER A 42 -19.93 -3.79 -25.21
CA SER A 42 -20.75 -4.98 -25.48
C SER A 42 -20.17 -5.78 -26.65
N GLY A 43 -20.03 -7.11 -26.46
CA GLY A 43 -19.31 -8.00 -27.37
C GLY A 43 -17.85 -8.26 -27.01
N LEU A 44 -17.23 -7.42 -26.17
CA LEU A 44 -15.93 -7.67 -25.54
C LEU A 44 -16.11 -8.07 -24.06
N VAL A 45 -16.81 -7.25 -23.28
CA VAL A 45 -17.14 -7.52 -21.88
C VAL A 45 -18.62 -7.28 -21.65
N ASP A 46 -19.42 -8.34 -21.64
CA ASP A 46 -20.88 -8.25 -21.54
C ASP A 46 -21.36 -8.08 -20.10
N ASN A 47 -20.61 -8.62 -19.13
CA ASN A 47 -21.03 -8.77 -17.74
C ASN A 47 -20.45 -7.69 -16.80
N LEU A 48 -20.17 -6.47 -17.28
CA LEU A 48 -19.57 -5.40 -16.48
C LEU A 48 -20.37 -5.07 -15.21
N PHE A 49 -21.71 -5.17 -15.27
CA PHE A 49 -22.61 -4.90 -14.15
C PHE A 49 -22.40 -5.83 -12.94
N VAL A 50 -21.78 -6.98 -13.15
CA VAL A 50 -21.49 -7.96 -12.09
C VAL A 50 -20.52 -7.39 -11.06
N LEU A 51 -19.54 -6.55 -11.47
CA LEU A 51 -18.54 -5.99 -10.59
C LEU A 51 -19.14 -5.04 -9.52
N PRO A 52 -19.93 -4.01 -9.85
CA PRO A 52 -20.58 -3.18 -8.85
C PRO A 52 -21.60 -3.95 -8.00
N ILE A 53 -22.24 -5.02 -8.52
CA ILE A 53 -23.10 -5.90 -7.70
C ILE A 53 -22.26 -6.69 -6.68
N ALA A 54 -21.11 -7.24 -7.07
CA ALA A 54 -20.21 -7.93 -6.14
C ALA A 54 -19.73 -7.01 -5.03
N TYR A 55 -19.37 -5.75 -5.37
CA TYR A 55 -18.99 -4.75 -4.38
C TYR A 55 -20.15 -4.37 -3.46
N PHE A 56 -21.37 -4.23 -3.99
CA PHE A 56 -22.56 -4.04 -3.16
C PHE A 56 -22.74 -5.17 -2.12
N VAL A 57 -22.59 -6.42 -2.53
CA VAL A 57 -22.67 -7.59 -1.65
C VAL A 57 -21.57 -7.54 -0.58
N SER A 58 -20.33 -7.23 -0.98
CA SER A 58 -19.19 -7.05 -0.06
C SER A 58 -19.44 -5.95 0.97
N LEU A 59 -19.99 -4.80 0.54
CA LEU A 59 -20.39 -3.70 1.43
C LEU A 59 -21.47 -4.13 2.43
N CYS A 60 -22.41 -4.98 2.04
CA CYS A 60 -23.39 -5.53 2.97
C CYS A 60 -22.73 -6.37 4.06
N PHE A 61 -21.72 -7.17 3.72
CA PHE A 61 -20.92 -7.93 4.67
C PHE A 61 -20.08 -7.03 5.57
N SER A 62 -19.43 -5.99 5.03
CA SER A 62 -18.52 -5.12 5.77
C SER A 62 -19.20 -4.05 6.63
N ARG A 63 -20.53 -3.91 6.56
CA ARG A 63 -21.32 -2.90 7.31
C ARG A 63 -20.95 -2.80 8.79
N LYS A 64 -20.73 -3.94 9.46
CA LYS A 64 -20.35 -3.97 10.88
C LYS A 64 -18.95 -3.37 11.11
N ALA A 65 -18.02 -3.56 10.18
CA ALA A 65 -16.68 -3.00 10.23
C ALA A 65 -16.72 -1.47 10.12
N PHE A 66 -17.50 -0.93 9.19
CA PHE A 66 -17.73 0.52 9.05
C PHE A 66 -18.33 1.14 10.31
N ARG A 67 -19.31 0.48 10.93
CA ARG A 67 -20.00 1.00 12.11
C ARG A 67 -19.09 1.09 13.34
N LYS A 68 -18.11 0.19 13.46
CA LYS A 68 -17.29 0.05 14.68
C LYS A 68 -16.00 0.87 14.70
N GLN A 69 -15.74 1.69 13.78
CA GLN A 69 -14.57 2.53 13.51
C GLN A 69 -13.75 1.98 12.34
N PRO A 70 -13.80 2.66 11.21
CA PRO A 70 -12.95 2.31 10.09
C PRO A 70 -11.49 2.55 10.49
N GLY A 71 -10.71 1.47 10.51
CA GLY A 71 -9.26 1.54 10.64
C GLY A 71 -8.63 2.00 9.33
N LEU A 72 -7.31 2.24 9.35
CA LEU A 72 -6.58 2.64 8.15
C LEU A 72 -6.66 1.56 7.06
N ALA A 73 -6.56 0.28 7.45
CA ALA A 73 -6.69 -0.85 6.53
C ALA A 73 -8.01 -0.80 5.76
N LEU A 74 -9.13 -0.69 6.49
CA LEU A 74 -10.45 -0.66 5.87
C LEU A 74 -10.61 0.50 4.89
N ILE A 75 -10.11 1.69 5.25
CA ILE A 75 -10.20 2.87 4.37
C ILE A 75 -9.44 2.64 3.07
N ILE A 76 -8.21 2.12 3.12
CA ILE A 76 -7.40 1.90 1.92
C ILE A 76 -8.01 0.79 1.06
N ILE A 77 -8.43 -0.32 1.67
CA ILE A 77 -9.09 -1.43 0.97
C ILE A 77 -10.35 -0.92 0.23
N GLU A 78 -11.20 -0.16 0.90
CA GLU A 78 -12.43 0.37 0.29
C GLU A 78 -12.16 1.37 -0.85
N VAL A 79 -11.10 2.18 -0.75
CA VAL A 79 -10.69 3.07 -1.84
C VAL A 79 -10.22 2.26 -3.05
N THR A 80 -9.43 1.21 -2.86
CA THR A 80 -8.97 0.35 -3.96
C THR A 80 -10.12 -0.45 -4.57
N MET A 81 -11.02 -0.98 -3.75
CA MET A 81 -12.26 -1.64 -4.19
C MET A 81 -13.14 -0.69 -5.01
N PHE A 82 -13.35 0.54 -4.53
CA PHE A 82 -14.10 1.55 -5.27
C PHE A 82 -13.50 1.81 -6.65
N CYS A 83 -12.18 1.97 -6.75
CA CYS A 83 -11.51 2.15 -8.03
C CYS A 83 -11.72 0.93 -8.95
N ARG A 84 -11.55 -0.28 -8.43
CA ARG A 84 -11.58 -1.52 -9.18
C ARG A 84 -13.00 -1.95 -9.59
N PHE A 85 -14.01 -1.78 -8.72
CA PHE A 85 -15.35 -2.31 -8.91
C PHE A 85 -16.40 -1.25 -9.29
N ILE A 86 -16.07 0.04 -9.23
CA ILE A 86 -16.93 1.14 -9.66
C ILE A 86 -16.31 1.92 -10.81
N MET A 87 -15.08 2.44 -10.63
CA MET A 87 -14.47 3.31 -11.65
C MET A 87 -14.13 2.54 -12.93
N ILE A 88 -13.49 1.36 -12.82
CA ILE A 88 -13.12 0.56 -13.99
C ILE A 88 -14.36 0.15 -14.81
N PRO A 89 -15.43 -0.45 -14.26
CA PRO A 89 -16.63 -0.76 -15.04
C PRO A 89 -17.25 0.46 -15.75
N ILE A 90 -17.29 1.62 -15.11
CA ILE A 90 -17.78 2.85 -15.74
C ILE A 90 -16.90 3.25 -16.92
N LEU A 91 -15.57 3.25 -16.74
CA LEU A 91 -14.64 3.60 -17.80
C LEU A 91 -14.75 2.63 -18.99
N TYR A 92 -14.86 1.33 -18.72
CA TYR A 92 -15.09 0.31 -19.75
C TYR A 92 -16.43 0.53 -20.47
N ALA A 93 -17.50 0.80 -19.76
CA ALA A 93 -18.81 1.07 -20.38
C ALA A 93 -18.81 2.33 -21.30
N LEU A 94 -17.93 3.28 -21.03
CA LEU A 94 -17.81 4.53 -21.80
C LEU A 94 -16.85 4.42 -23.00
N THR A 95 -16.02 3.40 -23.07
CA THR A 95 -14.91 3.30 -24.03
C THR A 95 -15.10 2.13 -24.98
N ASP A 96 -14.93 2.37 -26.29
CA ASP A 96 -15.00 1.34 -27.32
C ASP A 96 -13.64 0.68 -27.61
N ASN A 97 -12.56 1.20 -27.05
CA ASN A 97 -11.20 0.89 -27.47
C ASN A 97 -10.39 0.27 -26.34
N TYR A 98 -9.96 -0.97 -26.55
CA TYR A 98 -9.11 -1.74 -25.63
C TYR A 98 -7.84 -2.13 -26.37
N SER A 99 -6.71 -1.48 -26.03
CA SER A 99 -5.42 -1.93 -26.53
C SER A 99 -4.93 -3.14 -25.75
N GLY A 100 -4.39 -4.13 -26.44
CA GLY A 100 -3.90 -5.38 -25.83
C GLY A 100 -4.99 -6.44 -25.56
N VAL A 101 -6.08 -6.38 -26.30
CA VAL A 101 -7.28 -7.20 -26.11
C VAL A 101 -7.00 -8.70 -26.21
N ARG A 102 -7.37 -9.42 -25.17
CA ARG A 102 -7.60 -10.85 -25.16
C ARG A 102 -9.01 -11.18 -25.72
N ILE A 103 -9.24 -12.46 -25.95
CA ILE A 103 -10.53 -12.97 -26.42
C ILE A 103 -11.64 -12.59 -25.42
N SER A 104 -12.80 -12.20 -25.91
CA SER A 104 -13.96 -11.79 -25.09
C SER A 104 -14.31 -12.77 -23.97
N SER A 105 -14.21 -14.08 -24.23
CA SER A 105 -14.46 -15.11 -23.21
C SER A 105 -13.53 -14.99 -21.99
N GLN A 106 -12.24 -14.64 -22.19
CA GLN A 106 -11.27 -14.48 -21.11
C GLN A 106 -11.54 -13.23 -20.28
N LEU A 107 -11.98 -12.14 -20.92
CA LEU A 107 -12.36 -10.90 -20.20
C LEU A 107 -13.62 -11.13 -19.37
N ASN A 108 -14.62 -11.83 -19.91
CA ASN A 108 -15.83 -12.16 -19.18
C ASN A 108 -15.55 -13.15 -18.02
N GLU A 109 -14.64 -14.12 -18.19
CA GLU A 109 -14.18 -15.01 -17.13
C GLU A 109 -13.48 -14.21 -16.01
N ALA A 110 -12.62 -13.25 -16.36
CA ALA A 110 -11.94 -12.36 -15.41
C ALA A 110 -12.92 -11.57 -14.52
N VAL A 111 -14.02 -11.07 -15.11
CA VAL A 111 -15.07 -10.37 -14.36
C VAL A 111 -15.66 -11.26 -13.25
N TRP A 112 -15.91 -12.52 -13.54
CA TRP A 112 -16.45 -13.47 -12.55
C TRP A 112 -15.44 -13.81 -11.46
N TYR A 113 -14.13 -13.96 -11.80
CA TYR A 113 -13.09 -14.14 -10.78
C TYR A 113 -12.94 -12.92 -9.88
N MET A 114 -12.95 -11.72 -10.44
CA MET A 114 -12.93 -10.49 -9.66
C MET A 114 -14.14 -10.40 -8.72
N ALA A 115 -15.34 -10.73 -9.21
CA ALA A 115 -16.55 -10.74 -8.40
C ALA A 115 -16.46 -11.76 -7.26
N TYR A 116 -15.92 -12.94 -7.53
CA TYR A 116 -15.70 -13.99 -6.53
C TYR A 116 -14.70 -13.55 -5.45
N GLU A 117 -13.57 -12.95 -5.86
CA GLU A 117 -12.60 -12.37 -4.96
C GLU A 117 -13.23 -11.33 -4.01
N GLU A 118 -14.01 -10.41 -4.57
CA GLU A 118 -14.64 -9.31 -3.85
C GLU A 118 -15.63 -9.82 -2.79
N ILE A 119 -16.48 -10.79 -3.13
CA ILE A 119 -17.44 -11.39 -2.20
C ILE A 119 -16.69 -12.12 -1.08
N ALA A 120 -15.63 -12.85 -1.40
CA ALA A 120 -14.81 -13.58 -0.43
C ALA A 120 -14.11 -12.60 0.55
N VAL A 121 -13.54 -11.51 0.04
CA VAL A 121 -12.94 -10.45 0.87
C VAL A 121 -13.99 -9.79 1.78
N GLY A 122 -15.18 -9.48 1.28
CA GLY A 122 -16.29 -8.98 2.09
C GLY A 122 -16.66 -9.93 3.22
N ALA A 123 -16.71 -11.24 2.95
CA ALA A 123 -16.95 -12.25 3.97
C ALA A 123 -15.87 -12.29 5.06
N ILE A 124 -14.59 -12.16 4.69
CA ILE A 124 -13.48 -12.05 5.65
C ILE A 124 -13.62 -10.81 6.53
N MET A 125 -13.95 -9.65 5.95
CA MET A 125 -14.19 -8.42 6.71
C MET A 125 -15.35 -8.57 7.69
N HIS A 126 -16.43 -9.25 7.30
CA HIS A 126 -17.55 -9.57 8.19
C HIS A 126 -17.11 -10.44 9.38
N PHE A 127 -16.43 -11.54 9.07
CA PHE A 127 -15.92 -12.48 10.08
C PHE A 127 -14.97 -11.80 11.06
N TRP A 128 -14.01 -11.02 10.55
CA TRP A 128 -13.09 -10.22 11.35
C TRP A 128 -13.81 -9.26 12.30
N SER A 129 -14.81 -8.54 11.81
CA SER A 129 -15.59 -7.60 12.63
C SER A 129 -16.31 -8.26 13.81
N SER A 130 -16.61 -9.55 13.67
CA SER A 130 -17.26 -10.36 14.71
C SER A 130 -16.27 -10.82 15.79
N ILE A 131 -15.03 -11.15 15.41
CA ILE A 131 -13.96 -11.56 16.34
C ILE A 131 -13.49 -10.39 17.21
N VAL A 132 -13.23 -9.24 16.58
CA VAL A 132 -12.69 -8.06 17.26
C VAL A 132 -13.63 -7.53 18.33
N HIS A 133 -14.93 -7.74 18.18
CA HIS A 133 -15.91 -7.31 19.17
C HIS A 133 -15.73 -7.93 20.55
N LYS A 134 -15.23 -9.15 20.63
CA LYS A 134 -14.97 -9.83 21.91
C LYS A 134 -13.73 -9.28 22.64
N GLN A 135 -12.81 -8.62 21.93
CA GLN A 135 -11.51 -8.19 22.48
C GLN A 135 -11.43 -6.70 22.85
N SER A 136 -12.36 -5.85 22.39
CA SER A 136 -12.24 -4.39 22.56
C SER A 136 -12.59 -3.87 23.95
N SER A 137 -13.15 -4.69 24.83
CA SER A 137 -13.55 -4.28 26.18
C SER A 137 -12.41 -4.29 27.23
N LEU A 138 -11.24 -4.83 26.90
CA LEU A 138 -10.20 -5.11 27.91
C LEU A 138 -9.02 -4.12 27.98
N ASP A 139 -8.81 -3.20 27.01
CA ASP A 139 -7.50 -2.54 26.89
C ASP A 139 -7.54 -0.99 26.83
N ARG A 140 -8.35 -0.31 27.63
CA ARG A 140 -8.45 1.18 27.61
C ARG A 140 -7.52 1.94 28.58
N ASN A 141 -6.70 1.30 29.39
CA ASN A 141 -5.94 1.99 30.42
C ASN A 141 -4.43 2.05 30.21
N THR A 142 -3.92 3.24 30.45
CA THR A 142 -2.53 3.70 30.65
C THR A 142 -1.73 4.08 29.41
N GLU A 143 -1.82 5.37 29.03
CA GLU A 143 -0.71 6.08 28.34
C GLU A 143 0.41 6.26 29.37
N THR A 144 1.38 5.36 29.36
CA THR A 144 2.66 5.60 30.05
C THR A 144 3.51 6.50 29.16
N GLU A 145 3.96 7.65 29.71
CA GLU A 145 4.96 8.48 29.06
C GLU A 145 6.23 7.66 28.84
N GLU A 146 6.49 7.28 27.58
CA GLU A 146 7.70 6.55 27.25
C GLU A 146 8.89 7.47 27.10
N LYS A 147 10.02 7.07 27.72
CA LYS A 147 11.34 7.65 27.46
C LYS A 147 11.69 7.43 25.98
N PHE A 148 11.97 8.51 25.29
CA PHE A 148 11.97 8.63 23.84
C PHE A 148 13.24 8.10 23.16
N VAL A 149 14.39 8.29 23.77
CA VAL A 149 15.66 7.83 23.22
C VAL A 149 16.05 6.55 23.92
N ARG A 150 16.04 5.46 23.16
CA ARG A 150 16.42 4.12 23.62
C ARG A 150 17.80 3.78 23.07
N PRO A 151 18.62 2.97 23.77
CA PRO A 151 19.95 2.57 23.27
C PRO A 151 19.91 1.99 21.85
N LEU A 152 18.93 1.12 21.56
CA LEU A 152 18.77 0.55 20.22
C LEU A 152 18.45 1.63 19.17
N THR A 153 17.65 2.62 19.51
CA THR A 153 17.34 3.75 18.62
C THR A 153 18.63 4.48 18.22
N VAL A 154 19.50 4.75 19.17
CA VAL A 154 20.81 5.39 18.91
C VAL A 154 21.68 4.48 18.04
N THR A 155 21.75 3.19 18.36
CA THR A 155 22.51 2.22 17.58
C THR A 155 22.02 2.12 16.13
N ILE A 156 20.71 2.10 15.91
CA ILE A 156 20.12 2.08 14.56
C ILE A 156 20.50 3.36 13.80
N ILE A 157 20.42 4.52 14.43
CA ILE A 157 20.76 5.81 13.79
C ILE A 157 22.27 5.86 13.47
N LEU A 158 23.13 5.45 14.38
CA LEU A 158 24.58 5.41 14.14
C LEU A 158 24.92 4.42 13.01
N PHE A 159 24.30 3.25 13.00
CA PHE A 159 24.49 2.28 11.94
C PHE A 159 23.96 2.79 10.59
N TRP A 160 22.86 3.52 10.58
CA TRP A 160 22.32 4.17 9.40
C TRP A 160 23.29 5.22 8.82
N PHE A 161 23.88 6.07 9.67
CA PHE A 161 24.92 7.02 9.24
C PHE A 161 26.14 6.30 8.70
N PHE A 162 26.55 5.20 9.34
CA PHE A 162 27.67 4.38 8.88
C PHE A 162 27.41 3.78 7.48
N ILE A 163 26.23 3.19 7.24
CA ILE A 163 25.87 2.64 5.94
C ILE A 163 25.91 3.72 4.84
N ILE A 164 25.37 4.91 5.13
CA ILE A 164 25.36 6.02 4.18
C ILE A 164 26.78 6.55 3.93
N ALA A 165 27.61 6.59 4.95
CA ALA A 165 29.00 7.05 4.82
C ALA A 165 29.80 6.07 3.94
N VAL A 166 29.64 4.76 4.13
CA VAL A 166 30.36 3.72 3.39
C VAL A 166 29.83 3.55 1.97
N ASN A 167 28.51 3.68 1.77
CA ASN A 167 27.90 3.45 0.46
C ASN A 167 27.45 4.78 -0.19
N SER A 168 28.26 5.27 -1.14
CA SER A 168 27.96 6.52 -1.85
C SER A 168 26.66 6.48 -2.66
N LYS A 169 26.26 5.29 -3.14
CA LYS A 169 25.00 5.12 -3.89
C LYS A 169 23.79 5.39 -3.01
N LEU A 170 23.82 5.00 -1.71
CA LEU A 170 22.75 5.30 -0.76
C LEU A 170 22.59 6.79 -0.45
N ARG A 171 23.65 7.59 -0.60
CA ARG A 171 23.55 9.06 -0.45
C ARG A 171 22.63 9.69 -1.48
N GLY A 172 22.58 9.12 -2.70
CA GLY A 172 21.68 9.57 -3.75
C GLY A 172 20.18 9.39 -3.45
N TYR A 173 19.83 8.60 -2.43
CA TYR A 173 18.43 8.48 -1.98
C TYR A 173 18.01 9.61 -1.03
N LEU A 174 18.98 10.26 -0.36
CA LEU A 174 18.65 11.33 0.58
C LEU A 174 18.32 12.62 -0.17
N PHE A 175 17.18 13.22 0.19
CA PHE A 175 16.74 14.50 -0.37
C PHE A 175 16.80 14.53 -1.90
N ASN A 176 16.41 13.43 -2.54
CA ASN A 176 16.51 13.32 -3.99
C ASN A 176 15.38 14.10 -4.68
N PHE A 177 15.66 15.35 -5.00
CA PHE A 177 14.82 16.20 -5.84
C PHE A 177 15.19 16.14 -7.33
N SER A 178 16.13 15.28 -7.72
CA SER A 178 16.67 15.21 -9.09
C SER A 178 15.63 14.91 -10.16
N LEU A 179 14.49 14.31 -9.78
CA LEU A 179 13.36 14.09 -10.69
C LEU A 179 12.67 15.40 -11.13
N LEU A 180 12.75 16.45 -10.34
CA LEU A 180 12.26 17.77 -10.74
C LEU A 180 13.21 18.48 -11.73
N THR A 181 14.44 18.01 -11.83
CA THR A 181 15.51 18.62 -12.64
C THR A 181 15.96 17.77 -13.82
N ARG A 182 15.55 16.49 -13.92
CA ARG A 182 15.97 15.59 -15.00
C ARG A 182 14.97 15.58 -16.15
N SER A 183 15.20 16.44 -17.13
CA SER A 183 14.54 16.43 -18.44
C SER A 183 15.09 15.37 -19.41
N GLU A 184 16.12 14.59 -19.03
CA GLU A 184 16.89 13.75 -19.95
C GLU A 184 16.87 12.24 -19.66
N MET A 185 15.99 11.76 -18.78
CA MET A 185 15.85 10.31 -18.56
C MET A 185 14.91 9.66 -19.57
N GLY A 186 15.42 9.32 -20.74
CA GLY A 186 14.79 8.36 -21.64
C GLY A 186 14.85 6.92 -21.08
N ILE A 187 14.28 5.95 -21.82
CA ILE A 187 14.27 4.51 -21.47
C ILE A 187 15.66 4.01 -21.03
N THR A 188 16.71 4.52 -21.67
CA THR A 188 18.12 4.23 -21.32
C THR A 188 18.47 4.68 -19.89
N GLY A 189 17.96 5.82 -19.44
CA GLY A 189 18.19 6.31 -18.07
C GLY A 189 17.47 5.48 -17.02
N TYR A 190 16.30 4.88 -17.33
CA TYR A 190 15.59 3.96 -16.44
C TYR A 190 16.39 2.65 -16.24
N ILE A 191 16.88 2.04 -17.33
CA ILE A 191 17.68 0.80 -17.30
C ILE A 191 19.00 1.03 -16.55
N THR A 192 19.74 2.11 -16.85
CA THR A 192 20.99 2.43 -16.17
C THR A 192 20.79 2.76 -14.69
N THR A 193 19.66 3.37 -14.31
CA THR A 193 19.34 3.63 -12.91
C THR A 193 19.02 2.32 -12.18
N GLN A 194 18.32 1.39 -12.81
CA GLN A 194 18.03 0.08 -12.24
C GLN A 194 19.31 -0.75 -12.05
N GLU A 195 20.20 -0.78 -13.04
CA GLU A 195 21.52 -1.41 -12.92
C GLU A 195 22.37 -0.76 -11.83
N TYR A 196 22.41 0.58 -11.77
CA TYR A 196 23.19 1.32 -10.77
C TYR A 196 22.78 0.96 -9.32
N TYR A 197 21.49 0.72 -9.06
CA TYR A 197 20.99 0.38 -7.74
C TYR A 197 20.89 -1.14 -7.46
N SER A 198 21.01 -1.98 -8.49
CA SER A 198 21.01 -3.44 -8.33
C SER A 198 22.18 -3.94 -7.47
N ASP A 199 23.31 -3.25 -7.53
CA ASP A 199 24.54 -3.60 -6.80
C ASP A 199 24.49 -3.30 -5.29
N ILE A 200 23.45 -2.60 -4.80
CA ILE A 200 23.33 -2.35 -3.37
C ILE A 200 22.79 -3.61 -2.69
N PRO A 201 23.53 -4.22 -1.75
CA PRO A 201 23.05 -5.38 -1.03
C PRO A 201 21.68 -5.12 -0.37
N GLY A 202 20.77 -6.08 -0.49
CA GLY A 202 19.41 -5.95 0.03
C GLY A 202 19.34 -5.61 1.53
N ILE A 203 20.31 -6.12 2.31
CA ILE A 203 20.40 -5.81 3.74
C ILE A 203 20.65 -4.32 4.00
N TYR A 204 21.45 -3.61 3.19
CA TYR A 204 21.67 -2.18 3.34
C TYR A 204 20.42 -1.38 3.01
N LYS A 205 19.61 -1.83 2.05
CA LYS A 205 18.32 -1.20 1.72
C LYS A 205 17.35 -1.31 2.88
N VAL A 206 17.25 -2.51 3.48
CA VAL A 206 16.38 -2.76 4.65
C VAL A 206 16.77 -1.84 5.82
N PHE A 207 18.05 -1.78 6.18
CA PHE A 207 18.51 -0.93 7.27
C PHE A 207 18.45 0.56 6.94
N PHE A 208 18.58 0.93 5.67
CA PHE A 208 18.37 2.32 5.23
C PHE A 208 16.94 2.78 5.54
N HIS A 209 15.92 1.98 5.18
CA HIS A 209 14.52 2.32 5.44
C HIS A 209 14.17 2.30 6.93
N ILE A 210 14.70 1.31 7.68
CA ILE A 210 14.52 1.27 9.14
C ILE A 210 15.10 2.54 9.77
N GLY A 211 16.33 2.89 9.43
CA GLY A 211 17.01 4.05 9.99
C GLY A 211 16.33 5.36 9.60
N LEU A 212 15.88 5.49 8.36
CA LEU A 212 15.13 6.66 7.89
C LEU A 212 13.83 6.86 8.67
N LEU A 213 13.03 5.80 8.88
CA LEU A 213 11.79 5.88 9.63
C LEU A 213 12.04 6.14 11.13
N VAL A 214 13.08 5.55 11.70
CA VAL A 214 13.50 5.79 13.07
C VAL A 214 13.97 7.24 13.25
N LEU A 215 14.84 7.74 12.37
CA LEU A 215 15.33 9.12 12.40
C LEU A 215 14.17 10.12 12.27
N PHE A 216 13.27 9.89 11.29
CA PHE A 216 12.05 10.71 11.13
C PHE A 216 11.26 10.79 12.44
N THR A 217 11.04 9.62 13.07
CA THR A 217 10.28 9.55 14.32
C THR A 217 10.96 10.33 15.46
N VAL A 218 12.28 10.17 15.59
CA VAL A 218 13.09 10.90 16.61
C VAL A 218 13.00 12.40 16.39
N LEU A 219 13.23 12.86 15.16
CA LEU A 219 13.21 14.29 14.84
C LEU A 219 11.84 14.92 15.09
N ILE A 220 10.75 14.26 14.69
CA ILE A 220 9.37 14.71 14.97
C ILE A 220 9.15 14.90 16.47
N ASP A 221 9.56 13.94 17.29
CA ASP A 221 9.34 14.03 18.73
C ASP A 221 10.26 15.05 19.41
N LEU A 222 11.54 15.11 19.06
CA LEU A 222 12.46 16.12 19.59
C LEU A 222 11.91 17.53 19.35
N ILE A 223 11.47 17.82 18.12
CA ILE A 223 10.89 19.14 17.81
C ILE A 223 9.56 19.34 18.54
N ALA A 224 8.71 18.31 18.62
CA ALA A 224 7.46 18.41 19.35
C ALA A 224 7.66 18.79 20.82
N ARG A 225 8.72 18.26 21.47
CA ARG A 225 9.01 18.48 22.90
C ARG A 225 9.82 19.75 23.18
N TYR A 226 10.89 19.99 22.41
CA TYR A 226 11.89 21.01 22.76
C TYR A 226 11.66 22.35 22.07
N VAL A 227 11.01 22.38 20.91
CA VAL A 227 10.71 23.65 20.23
C VAL A 227 9.43 24.24 20.80
N THR A 228 9.54 25.33 21.55
CA THR A 228 8.40 26.00 22.18
C THR A 228 7.70 26.97 21.23
N THR A 229 8.49 27.67 20.39
CA THR A 229 7.98 28.66 19.45
C THR A 229 7.17 28.02 18.33
N LYS A 230 5.89 28.33 18.28
CA LYS A 230 4.89 27.72 17.42
C LYS A 230 5.23 27.78 15.93
N TRP A 231 5.72 28.91 15.47
CA TRP A 231 6.13 29.16 14.09
C TRP A 231 7.32 28.28 13.69
N ILE A 232 8.37 28.30 14.51
CA ILE A 232 9.60 27.52 14.32
C ILE A 232 9.27 26.01 14.33
N LYS A 233 8.41 25.59 15.27
CA LYS A 233 7.93 24.19 15.33
C LYS A 233 7.27 23.74 14.02
N VAL A 234 6.35 24.53 13.48
CA VAL A 234 5.67 24.21 12.20
C VAL A 234 6.66 24.15 11.05
N LEU A 235 7.60 25.13 10.98
CA LEU A 235 8.62 25.15 9.92
C LEU A 235 9.51 23.90 9.95
N PHE A 236 10.09 23.57 11.10
CA PHE A 236 10.97 22.39 11.22
C PHE A 236 10.24 21.09 10.98
N LEU A 237 9.02 20.92 11.48
CA LEU A 237 8.20 19.74 11.20
C LEU A 237 7.87 19.62 9.71
N GLY A 238 7.57 20.74 9.05
CA GLY A 238 7.36 20.79 7.62
C GLY A 238 8.60 20.35 6.83
N LEU A 239 9.77 20.88 7.15
CA LEU A 239 11.04 20.51 6.52
C LEU A 239 11.39 19.03 6.73
N ILE A 240 11.15 18.48 7.92
CA ILE A 240 11.37 17.05 8.19
C ILE A 240 10.42 16.19 7.37
N CYS A 241 9.14 16.56 7.27
CA CYS A 241 8.19 15.83 6.45
C CYS A 241 8.59 15.87 4.96
N VAL A 242 8.96 17.01 4.42
CA VAL A 242 9.45 17.14 3.03
C VAL A 242 10.71 16.31 2.81
N GLY A 243 11.68 16.38 3.73
CA GLY A 243 12.90 15.59 3.68
C GLY A 243 12.62 14.07 3.73
N PHE A 244 11.68 13.64 4.56
CA PHE A 244 11.26 12.24 4.65
C PHE A 244 10.58 11.78 3.36
N ILE A 245 9.60 12.55 2.85
CA ILE A 245 8.88 12.23 1.62
C ILE A 245 9.85 12.15 0.44
N SER A 246 10.78 13.12 0.28
CA SER A 246 11.75 13.12 -0.80
C SER A 246 12.76 11.97 -0.71
N SER A 247 13.11 11.51 0.50
CA SER A 247 14.00 10.37 0.71
C SER A 247 13.30 9.01 0.51
N MET A 248 11.99 8.92 0.79
CA MET A 248 11.20 7.70 0.54
C MET A 248 10.84 7.52 -0.93
N TRP A 249 10.76 8.58 -1.70
CA TRP A 249 10.40 8.52 -3.12
C TRP A 249 11.31 7.61 -3.94
N THR A 250 12.58 7.63 -3.66
CA THR A 250 13.62 6.88 -4.39
C THR A 250 14.01 5.57 -3.72
N SER A 251 13.28 5.14 -2.72
CA SER A 251 13.62 3.98 -1.90
C SER A 251 13.45 2.62 -2.60
N GLY A 252 12.84 2.60 -3.78
CA GLY A 252 12.83 1.46 -4.69
C GLY A 252 13.77 1.72 -5.88
N PHE A 253 13.99 0.75 -6.72
CA PHE A 253 14.81 0.85 -7.95
C PHE A 253 14.26 1.86 -8.98
N SER A 254 13.07 2.42 -8.70
CA SER A 254 12.40 3.42 -9.53
C SER A 254 11.60 4.39 -8.66
N VAL A 255 11.18 5.52 -9.27
CA VAL A 255 10.24 6.45 -8.66
C VAL A 255 8.94 5.73 -8.38
N SER A 256 8.68 5.46 -7.12
CA SER A 256 7.45 4.80 -6.69
C SER A 256 6.47 5.82 -6.13
N ARG A 257 5.36 6.02 -6.84
CA ARG A 257 4.22 6.83 -6.36
C ARG A 257 3.64 6.29 -5.06
N TRP A 258 3.64 4.97 -4.90
CA TRP A 258 3.18 4.31 -3.69
C TRP A 258 4.08 4.62 -2.48
N ASN A 259 5.40 4.70 -2.69
CA ASN A 259 6.34 5.08 -1.62
C ASN A 259 6.16 6.55 -1.20
N MET A 260 5.84 7.45 -2.13
CA MET A 260 5.47 8.83 -1.77
C MET A 260 4.16 8.87 -0.98
N LEU A 261 3.16 8.12 -1.42
CA LEU A 261 1.86 8.04 -0.75
C LEU A 261 2.00 7.59 0.70
N ILE A 262 2.74 6.51 0.96
CA ILE A 262 2.96 6.06 2.34
C ILE A 262 3.74 7.09 3.15
N ALA A 263 4.74 7.77 2.56
CA ALA A 263 5.47 8.81 3.25
C ALA A 263 4.58 10.01 3.64
N VAL A 264 3.64 10.41 2.77
CA VAL A 264 2.63 11.44 3.08
C VAL A 264 1.70 10.97 4.20
N ILE A 265 1.22 9.72 4.17
CA ILE A 265 0.33 9.15 5.20
C ILE A 265 1.06 9.09 6.56
N VAL A 266 2.30 8.60 6.57
CA VAL A 266 3.14 8.52 7.79
C VAL A 266 3.39 9.92 8.35
N SER A 267 3.71 10.89 7.49
CA SER A 267 3.92 12.30 7.88
C SER A 267 2.64 12.93 8.45
N ALA A 268 1.52 12.76 7.76
CA ALA A 268 0.22 13.27 8.23
C ALA A 268 -0.16 12.66 9.58
N TYR A 269 0.04 11.35 9.76
CA TYR A 269 -0.22 10.67 11.02
C TYR A 269 0.64 11.20 12.17
N ALA A 270 1.95 11.41 11.92
CA ALA A 270 2.87 11.99 12.90
C ALA A 270 2.48 13.44 13.26
N LEU A 271 2.12 14.27 12.26
CA LEU A 271 1.68 15.66 12.48
C LEU A 271 0.35 15.74 13.25
N ILE A 272 -0.61 14.85 12.98
CA ILE A 272 -1.90 14.80 13.73
C ILE A 272 -1.64 14.54 15.21
N ARG A 273 -0.65 13.72 15.54
CA ARG A 273 -0.29 13.46 16.93
C ARG A 273 0.31 14.71 17.61
N VAL A 274 1.12 15.49 16.90
CA VAL A 274 1.70 16.73 17.43
C VAL A 274 0.66 17.86 17.53
N PHE A 275 -0.26 17.92 16.57
CA PHE A 275 -1.28 18.97 16.48
C PHE A 275 -2.72 18.38 16.42
N PRO A 276 -3.21 17.75 17.49
CA PRO A 276 -4.52 17.07 17.47
C PRO A 276 -5.69 18.00 17.14
N ASN A 277 -5.58 19.29 17.50
CA ASN A 277 -6.60 20.30 17.22
C ASN A 277 -6.61 20.76 15.74
N LYS A 278 -5.61 20.39 14.94
CA LYS A 278 -5.47 20.75 13.52
C LYS A 278 -5.68 19.56 12.59
N THR A 279 -6.25 18.46 13.09
CA THR A 279 -6.46 17.20 12.34
C THR A 279 -7.13 17.44 10.98
N LYS A 280 -8.20 18.25 10.92
CA LYS A 280 -8.89 18.54 9.67
C LYS A 280 -7.97 19.19 8.64
N ALA A 281 -7.23 20.22 9.03
CA ALA A 281 -6.28 20.91 8.14
C ALA A 281 -5.16 19.97 7.66
N ILE A 282 -4.60 19.15 8.54
CA ILE A 282 -3.54 18.19 8.20
C ILE A 282 -4.05 17.15 7.23
N VAL A 283 -5.27 16.61 7.44
CA VAL A 283 -5.89 15.64 6.53
C VAL A 283 -6.16 16.30 5.17
N THR A 284 -6.69 17.51 5.12
CA THR A 284 -6.92 18.23 3.86
C THR A 284 -5.61 18.46 3.10
N ILE A 285 -4.54 18.94 3.78
CA ILE A 285 -3.22 19.11 3.18
C ILE A 285 -2.67 17.76 2.71
N GLY A 286 -2.85 16.69 3.49
CA GLY A 286 -2.47 15.33 3.11
C GLY A 286 -3.17 14.86 1.83
N ILE A 287 -4.49 15.07 1.71
CA ILE A 287 -5.27 14.72 0.51
C ILE A 287 -4.78 15.53 -0.70
N VAL A 288 -4.57 16.84 -0.55
CA VAL A 288 -4.02 17.68 -1.63
C VAL A 288 -2.61 17.20 -2.00
N GLY A 289 -1.77 16.85 -1.02
CA GLY A 289 -0.45 16.27 -1.25
C GLY A 289 -0.52 14.95 -2.02
N ILE A 290 -1.46 14.06 -1.70
CA ILE A 290 -1.71 12.81 -2.43
C ILE A 290 -2.11 13.09 -3.89
N LEU A 291 -3.05 14.00 -4.11
CA LEU A 291 -3.47 14.38 -5.47
C LEU A 291 -2.29 14.95 -6.27
N MET A 292 -1.49 15.83 -5.67
CA MET A 292 -0.28 16.36 -6.30
C MET A 292 0.75 15.26 -6.63
N VAL A 293 0.96 14.30 -5.72
CA VAL A 293 1.85 13.15 -5.95
C VAL A 293 1.37 12.31 -7.13
N VAL A 294 0.08 12.01 -7.21
CA VAL A 294 -0.51 11.25 -8.32
C VAL A 294 -0.34 12.00 -9.64
N LEU A 295 -0.67 13.28 -9.67
CA LEU A 295 -0.55 14.11 -10.89
C LEU A 295 0.89 14.29 -11.32
N MET A 296 1.76 14.77 -10.43
CA MET A 296 3.19 14.99 -10.74
C MET A 296 3.92 13.69 -11.05
N GLY A 297 3.66 12.63 -10.30
CA GLY A 297 4.26 11.32 -10.55
C GLY A 297 3.85 10.75 -11.91
N SER A 298 2.63 11.04 -12.37
CA SER A 298 2.17 10.67 -13.71
C SER A 298 2.91 11.47 -14.79
N VAL A 299 2.98 12.80 -14.65
CA VAL A 299 3.72 13.68 -15.57
C VAL A 299 5.21 13.31 -15.65
N LEU A 300 5.85 13.09 -14.49
CA LEU A 300 7.27 12.72 -14.44
C LEU A 300 7.55 11.35 -15.04
N LYS A 301 6.63 10.40 -14.93
CA LYS A 301 6.75 9.08 -15.57
C LYS A 301 6.71 9.21 -17.10
N ILE A 302 5.91 10.10 -17.67
CA ILE A 302 5.90 10.36 -19.13
C ILE A 302 7.22 10.98 -19.56
N MET A 303 7.66 12.01 -18.86
CA MET A 303 8.92 12.67 -19.17
C MET A 303 10.11 11.69 -19.08
N SER A 304 10.06 10.67 -18.22
CA SER A 304 11.10 9.65 -18.10
C SER A 304 11.15 8.68 -19.29
N PHE A 305 10.09 8.59 -20.11
CA PHE A 305 10.06 7.76 -21.31
C PHE A 305 10.55 8.48 -22.59
N GLY A 306 11.17 9.67 -22.46
CA GLY A 306 11.87 10.36 -23.55
C GLY A 306 10.97 11.25 -24.41
N GLU A 307 9.71 11.45 -24.05
CA GLU A 307 8.85 12.43 -24.71
C GLU A 307 9.14 13.82 -24.14
N THR A 308 10.13 14.52 -24.70
CA THR A 308 10.63 15.83 -24.21
C THR A 308 9.66 17.00 -24.41
N ASN A 309 8.59 16.84 -25.18
CA ASN A 309 7.64 17.90 -25.55
C ASN A 309 6.19 17.63 -25.17
N VAL A 310 5.95 16.81 -24.15
CA VAL A 310 4.57 16.48 -23.72
C VAL A 310 3.96 17.66 -22.96
N LYS A 311 2.91 18.25 -23.52
CA LYS A 311 2.07 19.18 -22.76
C LYS A 311 1.41 18.43 -21.62
N VAL A 312 1.23 19.09 -20.47
CA VAL A 312 0.56 18.51 -19.30
C VAL A 312 -0.85 18.00 -19.65
N SER A 313 -1.54 18.63 -20.62
CA SER A 313 -2.83 18.20 -21.17
C SER A 313 -2.75 16.82 -21.84
N ASP A 314 -1.69 16.54 -22.59
CA ASP A 314 -1.52 15.29 -23.32
C ASP A 314 -1.11 14.16 -22.38
N ALA A 315 -0.32 14.53 -21.37
CA ALA A 315 0.03 13.65 -20.25
C ALA A 315 -1.20 13.22 -19.45
N THR A 316 -2.05 14.14 -19.05
CA THR A 316 -3.27 13.80 -18.31
C THR A 316 -4.24 12.99 -19.16
N GLY A 317 -4.39 13.27 -20.47
CA GLY A 317 -5.21 12.49 -21.38
C GLY A 317 -4.76 11.01 -21.49
N LYS A 318 -3.45 10.74 -21.50
CA LYS A 318 -2.90 9.39 -21.65
C LYS A 318 -3.02 8.53 -20.37
N TYR A 319 -3.01 9.15 -19.17
CA TYR A 319 -3.06 8.45 -17.89
C TYR A 319 -4.46 8.34 -17.26
N PHE A 320 -5.43 9.06 -17.77
CA PHE A 320 -6.82 8.92 -17.35
C PHE A 320 -7.65 8.11 -18.36
N THR A 321 -7.00 7.24 -19.14
CA THR A 321 -7.68 6.27 -19.99
C THR A 321 -8.19 5.09 -19.17
N ALA A 322 -9.25 4.45 -19.65
CA ALA A 322 -9.79 3.23 -19.05
C ALA A 322 -8.72 2.15 -18.90
N GLU A 323 -7.89 1.96 -19.93
CA GLU A 323 -6.78 1.01 -19.97
C GLU A 323 -5.75 1.25 -18.85
N TYR A 324 -5.31 2.49 -18.68
CA TYR A 324 -4.31 2.82 -17.67
C TYR A 324 -4.87 2.62 -16.25
N PHE A 325 -6.13 2.97 -16.02
CA PHE A 325 -6.81 2.73 -14.74
C PHE A 325 -6.97 1.24 -14.47
N ASP A 326 -7.32 0.46 -15.50
CA ASP A 326 -7.44 -0.99 -15.45
C ASP A 326 -6.11 -1.65 -15.07
N GLU A 327 -5.02 -1.25 -15.73
CA GLU A 327 -3.66 -1.73 -15.41
C GLU A 327 -3.23 -1.37 -13.98
N TYR A 328 -3.59 -0.16 -13.52
CA TYR A 328 -3.11 0.36 -12.24
C TYR A 328 -3.79 -0.26 -11.02
N PHE A 329 -5.05 -0.65 -11.17
CA PHE A 329 -5.84 -1.30 -10.12
C PHE A 329 -6.09 -2.77 -10.40
N GLU A 330 -5.23 -3.42 -11.20
CA GLU A 330 -5.28 -4.84 -11.52
C GLU A 330 -6.70 -5.29 -11.90
N GLY A 331 -7.32 -4.56 -12.84
CA GLY A 331 -8.69 -4.78 -13.24
C GLY A 331 -8.87 -5.94 -14.22
N ILE A 332 -9.79 -5.77 -15.17
CA ILE A 332 -10.28 -6.87 -16.03
C ILE A 332 -9.16 -7.44 -16.92
N THR A 333 -8.40 -6.57 -17.62
CA THR A 333 -7.36 -7.03 -18.55
C THR A 333 -6.17 -7.68 -17.84
N PRO A 334 -5.58 -7.10 -16.77
CA PRO A 334 -4.55 -7.78 -16.00
C PRO A 334 -5.01 -9.14 -15.43
N VAL A 335 -6.24 -9.24 -14.92
CA VAL A 335 -6.76 -10.50 -14.41
C VAL A 335 -6.91 -11.52 -15.54
N ALA A 336 -7.47 -11.15 -16.69
CA ALA A 336 -7.57 -12.05 -17.86
C ALA A 336 -6.19 -12.56 -18.31
N ASN A 337 -5.21 -11.66 -18.41
CA ASN A 337 -3.82 -12.00 -18.74
C ASN A 337 -3.19 -12.93 -17.68
N GLY A 338 -3.42 -12.65 -16.41
CA GLY A 338 -2.93 -13.47 -15.31
C GLY A 338 -3.54 -14.88 -15.29
N MET A 339 -4.82 -15.01 -15.65
CA MET A 339 -5.48 -16.33 -15.78
C MET A 339 -4.84 -17.18 -16.88
N VAL A 340 -4.54 -16.57 -18.04
CA VAL A 340 -3.81 -17.25 -19.12
C VAL A 340 -2.42 -17.68 -18.66
N THR A 341 -1.71 -16.80 -17.97
CA THR A 341 -0.39 -17.13 -17.39
C THR A 341 -0.50 -18.27 -16.37
N ALA A 342 -1.52 -18.25 -15.52
CA ALA A 342 -1.76 -19.32 -14.55
C ALA A 342 -2.00 -20.66 -15.22
N GLU A 343 -2.76 -20.71 -16.31
CA GLU A 343 -2.98 -21.92 -17.09
C GLU A 343 -1.70 -22.47 -17.73
N GLN A 344 -0.82 -21.59 -18.19
CA GLN A 344 0.47 -21.98 -18.78
C GLN A 344 1.45 -22.59 -17.77
N TYR A 345 1.47 -22.07 -16.53
CA TYR A 345 2.53 -22.36 -15.54
C TYR A 345 2.04 -23.01 -14.24
N ASN A 346 0.78 -23.43 -14.17
CA ASN A 346 0.15 -23.97 -12.95
C ASN A 346 0.92 -25.16 -12.34
N ASN A 347 1.55 -26.00 -13.15
CA ASN A 347 2.22 -27.22 -12.69
C ASN A 347 3.70 -27.02 -12.29
N GLU A 348 4.25 -25.82 -12.48
CA GLU A 348 5.69 -25.59 -12.31
C GLU A 348 6.08 -25.09 -10.92
N ARG A 349 5.14 -24.66 -10.10
CA ARG A 349 5.47 -23.84 -8.91
C ARG A 349 5.35 -24.54 -7.57
N GLY A 350 4.21 -25.13 -7.26
CA GLY A 350 3.98 -25.81 -5.97
C GLY A 350 4.33 -24.97 -4.73
N LEU A 351 4.66 -25.63 -3.65
CA LEU A 351 5.03 -24.96 -2.37
C LEU A 351 6.26 -24.05 -2.50
N ALA A 352 7.24 -24.42 -3.34
CA ALA A 352 8.42 -23.61 -3.60
C ALA A 352 8.07 -22.23 -4.16
N GLY A 353 7.08 -22.17 -5.07
CA GLY A 353 6.58 -20.92 -5.62
C GLY A 353 6.00 -19.99 -4.55
N ILE A 354 5.25 -20.51 -3.59
CA ILE A 354 4.72 -19.73 -2.46
C ILE A 354 5.86 -19.13 -1.65
N LEU A 355 6.88 -19.93 -1.30
CA LEU A 355 8.03 -19.44 -0.55
C LEU A 355 8.82 -18.39 -1.32
N VAL A 356 8.98 -18.56 -2.63
CA VAL A 356 9.65 -17.56 -3.47
C VAL A 356 8.86 -16.25 -3.48
N ASP A 357 7.56 -16.27 -3.71
CA ASP A 357 6.75 -15.05 -3.74
C ASP A 357 6.69 -14.32 -2.39
N CYS A 358 6.74 -15.05 -1.27
CA CYS A 358 6.70 -14.48 0.08
C CYS A 358 8.06 -13.96 0.60
N PHE A 359 9.18 -14.47 0.08
CA PHE A 359 10.50 -14.20 0.64
C PHE A 359 11.54 -13.75 -0.39
N PHE A 360 11.14 -13.45 -1.63
CA PHE A 360 12.07 -13.10 -2.71
C PHE A 360 12.97 -11.92 -2.36
N ASN A 361 12.40 -10.88 -1.78
CA ASN A 361 13.12 -9.66 -1.41
C ASN A 361 13.63 -9.68 0.04
N PHE A 362 13.36 -10.75 0.81
CA PHE A 362 13.96 -10.89 2.12
C PHE A 362 15.46 -11.25 1.96
N PRO A 363 16.37 -10.46 2.55
CA PRO A 363 17.79 -10.64 2.33
C PRO A 363 18.26 -12.08 2.60
N TYR A 364 18.89 -12.68 1.60
CA TYR A 364 19.45 -14.05 1.64
C TYR A 364 18.45 -15.21 1.81
N ALA A 365 17.15 -14.98 2.00
CA ALA A 365 16.19 -16.06 2.28
C ALA A 365 16.13 -17.07 1.14
N ILE A 366 15.99 -16.62 -0.10
CA ILE A 366 15.92 -17.49 -1.29
C ILE A 366 17.17 -18.33 -1.45
N LYS A 367 18.36 -17.76 -1.19
CA LYS A 367 19.64 -18.49 -1.23
C LYS A 367 19.75 -19.54 -0.12
N ILE A 368 19.33 -19.19 1.11
CA ILE A 368 19.33 -20.09 2.27
C ILE A 368 18.35 -21.26 2.05
N LEU A 369 17.19 -20.99 1.42
CA LEU A 369 16.19 -21.99 1.10
C LEU A 369 16.55 -22.84 -0.13
N GLY A 370 17.63 -22.52 -0.85
CA GLY A 370 18.02 -23.25 -2.06
C GLY A 370 17.06 -23.04 -3.25
N LEU A 371 16.35 -21.93 -3.28
CA LEU A 371 15.31 -21.63 -4.26
C LEU A 371 15.74 -20.59 -5.31
N SER A 372 17.04 -20.40 -5.52
CA SER A 372 17.59 -19.39 -6.43
C SER A 372 17.16 -19.56 -7.89
N ASP A 373 16.85 -20.79 -8.31
CA ASP A 373 16.46 -21.11 -9.68
C ASP A 373 14.95 -20.90 -9.95
N PHE A 374 14.17 -20.69 -8.89
CA PHE A 374 12.73 -20.47 -9.02
C PHE A 374 12.41 -19.03 -9.34
N LYS A 375 11.51 -18.82 -10.31
CA LYS A 375 11.01 -17.50 -10.70
C LYS A 375 9.79 -17.10 -9.85
N THR A 376 9.62 -15.80 -9.63
CA THR A 376 8.38 -15.26 -9.00
C THR A 376 7.19 -15.37 -9.94
N ALA A 377 5.96 -15.35 -9.42
CA ALA A 377 4.75 -15.28 -10.22
C ALA A 377 4.77 -14.06 -11.16
N THR A 378 5.24 -12.92 -10.66
CA THR A 378 5.42 -11.69 -11.45
C THR A 378 6.36 -11.91 -12.63
N SER A 379 7.46 -12.67 -12.47
CA SER A 379 8.41 -12.95 -13.56
C SER A 379 7.76 -13.81 -14.66
N TYR A 380 6.96 -14.80 -14.29
CA TYR A 380 6.19 -15.60 -15.28
C TYR A 380 5.18 -14.74 -16.02
N PHE A 381 4.44 -13.90 -15.31
CA PHE A 381 3.46 -12.99 -15.88
C PHE A 381 4.09 -12.01 -16.87
N GLN A 382 5.19 -11.37 -16.48
CA GLN A 382 5.95 -10.44 -17.34
C GLN A 382 6.44 -11.13 -18.60
N SER A 383 6.93 -12.36 -18.48
CA SER A 383 7.36 -13.17 -19.65
C SER A 383 6.18 -13.52 -20.56
N SER A 384 5.02 -13.85 -20.01
CA SER A 384 3.81 -14.19 -20.77
C SER A 384 3.20 -13.00 -21.52
N VAL A 385 3.20 -11.82 -20.88
CA VAL A 385 2.64 -10.57 -21.44
C VAL A 385 3.65 -9.84 -22.34
N GLY A 386 4.95 -10.10 -22.16
CA GLY A 386 6.04 -9.41 -22.89
C GLY A 386 6.29 -7.98 -22.38
N ARG A 387 5.87 -7.65 -21.15
CA ARG A 387 6.03 -6.31 -20.54
C ARG A 387 6.61 -6.43 -19.13
N ALA A 388 7.80 -5.86 -18.93
CA ALA A 388 8.53 -5.91 -17.65
C ALA A 388 7.94 -5.00 -16.55
N ASP A 389 7.08 -4.05 -16.91
CA ASP A 389 6.45 -3.11 -15.98
C ASP A 389 5.09 -3.60 -15.44
N PHE A 390 4.58 -4.71 -15.94
CA PHE A 390 3.31 -5.28 -15.49
C PHE A 390 3.47 -6.06 -14.19
N ILE A 391 2.45 -5.89 -13.34
CA ILE A 391 2.33 -6.54 -12.05
C ILE A 391 1.21 -7.58 -12.16
N ILE A 392 1.45 -8.80 -11.68
CA ILE A 392 0.44 -9.86 -11.68
C ILE A 392 -0.59 -9.60 -10.57
N PRO A 393 -1.92 -9.70 -10.85
CA PRO A 393 -2.94 -9.59 -9.82
C PRO A 393 -2.86 -10.71 -8.78
N VAL A 394 -3.08 -10.35 -7.49
CA VAL A 394 -3.01 -11.31 -6.37
C VAL A 394 -3.96 -12.49 -6.55
N ILE A 395 -5.14 -12.27 -7.13
CA ILE A 395 -6.08 -13.36 -7.40
C ILE A 395 -5.50 -14.38 -8.38
N THR A 396 -4.79 -13.93 -9.41
CA THR A 396 -4.19 -14.84 -10.41
C THR A 396 -2.92 -15.53 -9.89
N GLU A 397 -2.15 -14.88 -9.00
CA GLU A 397 -1.10 -15.54 -8.22
C GLU A 397 -1.68 -16.70 -7.40
N SER A 398 -2.83 -16.48 -6.77
CA SER A 398 -3.52 -17.51 -6.00
C SER A 398 -4.01 -18.66 -6.90
N VAL A 399 -4.49 -18.36 -8.12
CA VAL A 399 -4.83 -19.40 -9.10
C VAL A 399 -3.63 -20.25 -9.47
N MET A 400 -2.46 -19.62 -9.70
CA MET A 400 -1.23 -20.34 -10.02
C MET A 400 -0.77 -21.31 -8.92
N GLN A 401 -1.13 -21.03 -7.65
CA GLN A 401 -0.69 -21.83 -6.51
C GLN A 401 -1.74 -22.85 -6.05
N PHE A 402 -3.01 -22.48 -6.07
CA PHE A 402 -4.10 -23.23 -5.41
C PHE A 402 -5.21 -23.62 -6.38
N GLY A 403 -5.10 -23.22 -7.66
CA GLY A 403 -6.12 -23.46 -8.67
C GLY A 403 -7.32 -22.52 -8.58
N LYS A 404 -8.24 -22.68 -9.53
CA LYS A 404 -9.38 -21.77 -9.77
C LYS A 404 -10.34 -21.64 -8.57
N ILE A 405 -10.60 -22.73 -7.84
CA ILE A 405 -11.55 -22.75 -6.70
C ILE A 405 -11.05 -21.92 -5.52
N LEU A 406 -9.76 -21.97 -5.25
CA LEU A 406 -9.13 -21.24 -4.14
C LEU A 406 -8.52 -19.90 -4.58
N SER A 407 -8.92 -19.39 -5.73
CA SER A 407 -8.41 -18.13 -6.29
C SER A 407 -8.47 -16.92 -5.33
N PRO A 408 -9.44 -16.73 -4.40
CA PRO A 408 -9.41 -15.58 -3.50
C PRO A 408 -8.59 -15.81 -2.22
N LEU A 409 -7.91 -16.95 -2.08
CA LEU A 409 -7.26 -17.32 -0.81
C LEU A 409 -6.15 -16.33 -0.41
N TYR A 410 -5.28 -15.91 -1.34
CA TYR A 410 -4.24 -14.91 -1.03
C TYR A 410 -4.86 -13.58 -0.63
N SER A 411 -5.84 -13.08 -1.37
CA SER A 411 -6.56 -11.84 -1.06
C SER A 411 -7.20 -11.91 0.33
N CYS A 412 -7.83 -13.02 0.66
CA CYS A 412 -8.42 -13.26 1.98
C CYS A 412 -7.37 -13.24 3.11
N ILE A 413 -6.24 -13.91 2.92
CA ILE A 413 -5.14 -13.94 3.91
C ILE A 413 -4.54 -12.54 4.07
N ILE A 414 -4.29 -11.82 2.99
CA ILE A 414 -3.69 -10.48 3.03
C ILE A 414 -4.63 -9.49 3.73
N VAL A 415 -5.92 -9.51 3.40
CA VAL A 415 -6.93 -8.66 4.06
C VAL A 415 -7.02 -8.96 5.55
N TRP A 416 -7.04 -10.24 5.92
CA TRP A 416 -7.05 -10.65 7.33
C TRP A 416 -5.81 -10.14 8.07
N LEU A 417 -4.63 -10.26 7.47
CA LEU A 417 -3.37 -9.74 8.01
C LEU A 417 -3.40 -8.20 8.10
N ALA A 418 -3.89 -7.50 7.08
CA ALA A 418 -4.01 -6.05 7.08
C ALA A 418 -4.85 -5.55 8.26
N LEU A 419 -6.03 -6.15 8.46
CA LEU A 419 -6.94 -5.81 9.55
C LEU A 419 -6.33 -6.17 10.92
N TRP A 420 -5.63 -7.28 11.03
CA TRP A 420 -4.95 -7.70 12.26
C TRP A 420 -3.80 -6.75 12.62
N VAL A 421 -2.96 -6.36 11.65
CA VAL A 421 -1.88 -5.40 11.86
C VAL A 421 -2.43 -4.02 12.21
N ASP A 422 -3.54 -3.60 11.59
CA ASP A 422 -4.19 -2.33 11.91
C ASP A 422 -4.73 -2.29 13.35
N LEU A 423 -5.26 -3.42 13.84
CA LEU A 423 -5.62 -3.57 15.25
C LEU A 423 -4.39 -3.46 16.17
N LYS A 424 -3.27 -4.08 15.81
CA LYS A 424 -1.99 -3.94 16.54
C LYS A 424 -1.48 -2.50 16.52
N ARG A 425 -1.58 -1.81 15.37
CA ARG A 425 -1.26 -0.39 15.22
C ARG A 425 -2.07 0.48 16.18
N SER A 426 -3.38 0.28 16.22
CA SER A 426 -4.28 1.07 17.08
C SER A 426 -4.03 0.88 18.58
N ARG A 427 -3.59 -0.32 18.97
CA ARG A 427 -3.26 -0.69 20.37
C ARG A 427 -1.81 -0.36 20.76
N SER A 428 -0.97 -0.02 19.81
CA SER A 428 0.44 0.28 20.08
C SER A 428 0.59 1.57 20.88
N ARG A 429 1.44 1.54 21.91
CA ARG A 429 1.68 2.69 22.81
C ARG A 429 2.69 3.68 22.23
N THR A 430 3.70 3.17 21.51
CA THR A 430 4.81 3.98 21.00
C THR A 430 4.55 4.51 19.61
N LEU A 431 5.03 5.73 19.31
CA LEU A 431 4.96 6.30 17.97
C LEU A 431 5.72 5.44 16.95
N TYR A 432 6.90 4.92 17.31
CA TYR A 432 7.69 4.02 16.48
C TYR A 432 6.88 2.82 15.97
N ARG A 433 6.31 2.03 16.89
CA ARG A 433 5.49 0.87 16.51
C ARG A 433 4.33 1.27 15.63
N ARG A 434 3.66 2.38 15.96
CA ARG A 434 2.53 2.87 15.17
C ARG A 434 2.93 3.21 13.75
N LEU A 435 4.08 3.86 13.53
CA LEU A 435 4.55 4.22 12.18
C LEU A 435 4.98 2.98 11.39
N PHE A 436 5.72 2.06 11.98
CA PHE A 436 6.06 0.79 11.33
C PHE A 436 4.82 -0.03 10.96
N TYR A 437 3.86 -0.16 11.87
CA TYR A 437 2.58 -0.81 11.57
C TYR A 437 1.81 -0.06 10.48
N THR A 438 1.87 1.26 10.42
CA THR A 438 1.22 2.04 9.35
C THR A 438 1.76 1.68 7.98
N VAL A 439 3.07 1.49 7.86
CA VAL A 439 3.71 1.03 6.61
C VAL A 439 3.20 -0.36 6.21
N ILE A 440 3.18 -1.31 7.14
CA ILE A 440 2.71 -2.68 6.85
C ILE A 440 1.24 -2.68 6.46
N VAL A 441 0.39 -1.96 7.21
CA VAL A 441 -1.04 -1.82 6.91
C VAL A 441 -1.26 -1.25 5.52
N PHE A 442 -0.52 -0.20 5.16
CA PHE A 442 -0.64 0.43 3.86
C PHE A 442 -0.40 -0.58 2.72
N TRP A 443 0.74 -1.26 2.75
CA TRP A 443 1.12 -2.18 1.69
C TRP A 443 0.21 -3.41 1.61
N LEU A 444 -0.17 -4.01 2.73
CA LEU A 444 -1.13 -5.11 2.76
C LEU A 444 -2.51 -4.69 2.23
N SER A 445 -2.92 -3.44 2.50
CA SER A 445 -4.25 -2.95 2.07
C SER A 445 -4.32 -2.60 0.59
N LEU A 446 -3.19 -2.52 -0.11
CA LEU A 446 -3.11 -2.27 -1.55
C LEU A 446 -3.14 -3.56 -2.41
N PHE A 447 -3.47 -4.71 -1.84
CA PHE A 447 -3.40 -6.01 -2.52
C PHE A 447 -4.17 -6.09 -3.85
N MET A 448 -5.13 -5.20 -4.10
CA MET A 448 -5.85 -5.06 -5.38
C MET A 448 -5.17 -4.09 -6.38
N ALA A 449 -3.98 -3.63 -6.08
CA ALA A 449 -3.21 -2.72 -6.93
C ALA A 449 -1.73 -3.09 -7.00
N VAL A 450 -1.31 -4.16 -6.30
CA VAL A 450 0.08 -4.63 -6.25
C VAL A 450 0.14 -6.13 -5.94
N SER A 451 1.10 -6.85 -6.54
CA SER A 451 1.33 -8.28 -6.29
C SER A 451 1.88 -8.59 -4.90
N THR A 452 1.83 -9.87 -4.50
CA THR A 452 2.43 -10.33 -3.23
C THR A 452 3.91 -10.00 -3.15
N ASN A 453 4.65 -10.12 -4.25
CA ASN A 453 6.07 -9.79 -4.32
C ASN A 453 6.35 -8.30 -4.06
N VAL A 454 5.51 -7.39 -4.58
CA VAL A 454 5.62 -5.95 -4.31
C VAL A 454 5.27 -5.63 -2.86
N ILE A 455 4.24 -6.26 -2.30
CA ILE A 455 3.88 -6.14 -0.89
C ILE A 455 5.07 -6.57 -0.03
N GLU A 456 5.58 -7.75 -0.28
CA GLU A 456 6.69 -8.37 0.44
C GLU A 456 7.94 -7.46 0.41
N ALA A 457 8.34 -6.99 -0.76
CA ALA A 457 9.49 -6.09 -0.92
C ALA A 457 9.44 -4.85 -0.02
N ASN A 458 8.23 -4.37 0.25
CA ASN A 458 8.02 -3.11 0.96
C ASN A 458 7.65 -3.27 2.45
N ILE A 459 7.31 -4.46 2.93
CA ILE A 459 6.97 -4.66 4.35
C ILE A 459 8.12 -5.18 5.20
N TRP A 460 9.12 -5.87 4.62
CA TRP A 460 10.17 -6.55 5.40
C TRP A 460 10.95 -5.63 6.31
N TYR A 461 11.32 -4.44 5.85
CA TYR A 461 12.04 -3.50 6.72
C TYR A 461 11.19 -3.07 7.92
N ALA A 462 9.88 -2.92 7.74
CA ALA A 462 8.99 -2.56 8.84
C ALA A 462 8.78 -3.72 9.81
N VAL A 463 8.69 -4.96 9.31
CA VAL A 463 8.61 -6.18 10.14
C VAL A 463 9.88 -6.34 10.98
N ILE A 464 11.06 -6.22 10.36
CA ILE A 464 12.35 -6.27 11.06
C ILE A 464 12.47 -5.14 12.08
N GLY A 465 12.05 -3.92 11.73
CA GLY A 465 12.04 -2.78 12.65
C GLY A 465 11.18 -3.03 13.90
N ILE A 466 9.98 -3.58 13.74
CA ILE A 466 9.11 -3.96 14.88
C ILE A 466 9.75 -5.05 15.73
N TRP A 467 10.36 -6.05 15.09
CA TRP A 467 11.05 -7.13 15.80
C TRP A 467 12.22 -6.62 16.64
N LEU A 468 13.06 -5.72 16.09
CA LEU A 468 14.15 -5.08 16.83
C LEU A 468 13.64 -4.31 18.05
N ILE A 469 12.56 -3.54 17.90
CA ILE A 469 11.93 -2.79 19.01
C ILE A 469 11.41 -3.76 20.08
N ALA A 470 10.78 -4.86 19.66
CA ALA A 470 10.26 -5.87 20.59
C ALA A 470 11.38 -6.59 21.37
N LEU A 471 12.52 -6.86 20.73
CA LEU A 471 13.70 -7.43 21.40
C LEU A 471 14.23 -6.48 22.49
N GLU A 472 14.38 -5.18 22.20
CA GLU A 472 14.84 -4.21 23.19
C GLU A 472 13.93 -4.19 24.43
N GLU A 473 12.63 -4.21 24.25
CA GLU A 473 11.67 -4.22 25.37
C GLU A 473 11.83 -5.48 26.24
N LYS A 474 12.00 -6.65 25.60
CA LYS A 474 12.21 -7.90 26.30
C LYS A 474 13.51 -7.91 27.13
N PHE A 475 14.60 -7.41 26.56
CA PHE A 475 15.89 -7.30 27.28
C PHE A 475 15.79 -6.36 28.48
N ARG A 476 15.15 -5.21 28.35
CA ARG A 476 14.95 -4.29 29.48
C ARG A 476 14.14 -4.90 30.61
N PHE A 477 13.07 -5.61 30.30
CA PHE A 477 12.26 -6.30 31.31
C PHE A 477 13.10 -7.31 32.10
N THR A 478 13.91 -8.10 31.39
CA THR A 478 14.78 -9.12 32.01
C THR A 478 15.83 -8.50 32.92
N ILE A 479 16.47 -7.39 32.51
CA ILE A 479 17.50 -6.71 33.33
C ILE A 479 16.85 -6.08 34.57
N SER A 480 15.69 -5.41 34.45
CA SER A 480 15.01 -4.79 35.61
C SER A 480 14.54 -5.82 36.64
N HIS A 481 14.20 -7.03 36.22
CA HIS A 481 13.84 -8.14 37.13
C HIS A 481 15.03 -8.77 37.83
N ARG A 482 16.25 -8.72 37.25
CA ARG A 482 17.47 -9.23 37.88
C ARG A 482 18.10 -8.24 38.86
N LEU A 483 17.75 -6.96 38.76
CA LEU A 483 18.26 -5.89 39.64
C LEU A 483 17.32 -5.54 40.81
N ARG A 484 16.20 -6.21 40.91
CA ARG A 484 15.30 -6.24 42.08
C ARG A 484 15.44 -7.53 42.85
#